data_3e50367b3abdf4f441d0d0793daeb506
#
_entry.id   3e50367b3abdf4f441d0d0793daeb506
#
_cell.length_a   1.000
_cell.length_b   1.000
_cell.length_c   1.000
_cell.angle_alpha   90.00
_cell.angle_beta   90.00
_cell.angle_gamma   90.00
#
_symmetry.space_group_name_H-M   'P 1'
#
loop_
_entity.id
_entity.type
_entity.pdbx_description
1 polymer ?
#
loop_
_entity_poly.entity_id
_entity_poly.type
_entity_poly.pdbx_seq_one_letter_code
_entity_poly.pdbx_strand_id
1 'polypeptide(L)'
;MVLRTEDLVKKYGKRTVVSHVSIDVKQGEIVGLLGPNGAGKTTSFYMTVGLITPNEGRIFLDDLEITKYPVYKRAQTGIGYLAQEASVFRQMSVEDNIASVLEMTNKPKEYQKEKLESLIAEFRLQKVRKNKGNQLSGGERRRTEIARCLAIDPKFIMLDEPFAGVDPIAVEDIQQIVWKLKDRNIGILITDHNVQETLSITDRAYLLFEGKILFQGTPEE
;
A
#
# COMPACT_ATOMS: atom_id res chain seq x y z
N MET A 1 -4.17 14.63 -7.00
CA MET A 1 -5.13 14.13 -5.99
C MET A 1 -4.46 14.02 -4.64
N VAL A 2 -5.23 14.13 -3.57
CA VAL A 2 -4.77 13.98 -2.17
C VAL A 2 -5.67 12.99 -1.45
N LEU A 3 -5.07 11.99 -0.83
CA LEU A 3 -5.73 11.11 0.13
C LEU A 3 -5.44 11.67 1.53
N ARG A 4 -6.48 12.02 2.28
CA ARG A 4 -6.29 12.62 3.62
C ARG A 4 -7.27 12.08 4.63
N THR A 5 -6.85 12.11 5.88
CA THR A 5 -7.68 11.81 7.05
C THR A 5 -7.80 13.05 7.93
N GLU A 6 -8.92 13.20 8.59
CA GLU A 6 -9.21 14.33 9.49
C GLU A 6 -9.67 13.79 10.83
N ASP A 7 -8.92 14.08 11.88
CA ASP A 7 -9.22 13.82 13.28
C ASP A 7 -9.69 12.37 13.58
N LEU A 8 -9.01 11.39 13.02
CA LEU A 8 -9.37 9.99 13.23
C LEU A 8 -9.24 9.59 14.69
N VAL A 9 -10.29 8.97 15.21
CA VAL A 9 -10.34 8.39 16.56
C VAL A 9 -10.76 6.94 16.47
N LYS A 10 -10.03 6.06 17.17
CA LYS A 10 -10.42 4.66 17.34
C LYS A 10 -10.30 4.23 18.79
N LYS A 11 -11.41 3.65 19.29
CA LYS A 11 -11.55 3.13 20.64
C LYS A 11 -11.88 1.64 20.61
N TYR A 12 -11.27 0.87 21.48
CA TYR A 12 -11.62 -0.51 21.77
C TYR A 12 -11.98 -0.62 23.25
N GLY A 13 -13.28 -0.76 23.53
CA GLY A 13 -13.80 -0.64 24.87
C GLY A 13 -13.48 0.73 25.51
N LYS A 14 -12.76 0.73 26.62
CA LYS A 14 -12.33 1.96 27.31
C LYS A 14 -11.00 2.53 26.82
N ARG A 15 -10.27 1.80 25.96
CA ARG A 15 -8.94 2.21 25.50
C ARG A 15 -9.05 2.97 24.17
N THR A 16 -8.56 4.20 24.15
CA THR A 16 -8.37 4.95 22.91
C THR A 16 -7.00 4.55 22.31
N VAL A 17 -7.01 3.96 21.13
CA VAL A 17 -5.80 3.48 20.42
C VAL A 17 -5.30 4.52 19.44
N VAL A 18 -6.21 5.29 18.83
CA VAL A 18 -5.91 6.41 17.93
C VAL A 18 -6.73 7.60 18.39
N SER A 19 -6.09 8.74 18.54
CA SER A 19 -6.67 9.98 19.09
C SER A 19 -6.33 11.17 18.20
N HIS A 20 -7.32 11.62 17.41
CA HIS A 20 -7.25 12.81 16.56
C HIS A 20 -6.05 12.79 15.59
N VAL A 21 -5.88 11.68 14.86
CA VAL A 21 -4.81 11.52 13.87
C VAL A 21 -5.29 12.04 12.52
N SER A 22 -4.56 13.04 12.00
CA SER A 22 -4.76 13.61 10.66
C SER A 22 -3.49 13.42 9.84
N ILE A 23 -3.58 12.68 8.74
CA ILE A 23 -2.48 12.46 7.80
C ILE A 23 -2.95 12.73 6.37
N ASP A 24 -2.03 13.08 5.50
CA ASP A 24 -2.31 13.22 4.07
C ASP A 24 -1.18 12.65 3.22
N VAL A 25 -1.53 12.24 2.01
CA VAL A 25 -0.61 11.75 0.97
C VAL A 25 -1.02 12.37 -0.36
N LYS A 26 -0.08 12.95 -1.08
CA LYS A 26 -0.30 13.47 -2.43
C LYS A 26 0.12 12.45 -3.49
N GLN A 27 -0.47 12.51 -4.68
CA GLN A 27 0.06 11.74 -5.81
C GLN A 27 1.51 12.11 -6.08
N GLY A 28 2.34 11.10 -6.37
CA GLY A 28 3.78 11.30 -6.60
C GLY A 28 4.59 11.54 -5.33
N GLU A 29 4.03 11.27 -4.15
CA GLU A 29 4.69 11.42 -2.85
C GLU A 29 4.75 10.08 -2.13
N ILE A 30 5.84 9.82 -1.42
CA ILE A 30 5.99 8.67 -0.52
C ILE A 30 5.97 9.18 0.91
N VAL A 31 4.98 8.78 1.67
CA VAL A 31 4.77 9.17 3.08
C VAL A 31 4.95 7.97 3.99
N GLY A 32 5.81 8.10 4.99
CA GLY A 32 6.00 7.10 6.04
C GLY A 32 5.08 7.32 7.23
N LEU A 33 4.55 6.22 7.79
CA LEU A 33 3.83 6.22 9.05
C LEU A 33 4.60 5.38 10.07
N LEU A 34 5.36 6.04 10.92
CA LEU A 34 6.35 5.45 11.80
C LEU A 34 5.94 5.53 13.28
N GLY A 35 6.60 4.78 14.11
CA GLY A 35 6.41 4.79 15.56
C GLY A 35 6.64 3.42 16.20
N PRO A 36 6.73 3.34 17.52
CA PRO A 36 6.91 2.08 18.23
C PRO A 36 5.70 1.14 18.12
N ASN A 37 5.88 -0.09 18.54
CA ASN A 37 4.76 -1.04 18.63
C ASN A 37 3.70 -0.51 19.60
N GLY A 38 2.44 -0.62 19.21
CA GLY A 38 1.30 -0.09 19.96
C GLY A 38 1.06 1.42 19.85
N ALA A 39 1.83 2.14 19.00
CA ALA A 39 1.65 3.58 18.78
C ALA A 39 0.37 3.95 18.02
N GLY A 40 -0.37 2.97 17.50
CA GLY A 40 -1.57 3.23 16.69
C GLY A 40 -1.34 3.25 15.17
N LYS A 41 -0.12 2.97 14.69
CA LYS A 41 0.22 2.95 13.25
C LYS A 41 -0.71 2.07 12.43
N THR A 42 -0.72 0.78 12.74
CA THR A 42 -1.52 -0.22 12.02
C THR A 42 -3.01 0.12 12.05
N THR A 43 -3.52 0.60 13.17
CA THR A 43 -4.92 1.01 13.30
C THR A 43 -5.22 2.23 12.43
N SER A 44 -4.38 3.25 12.44
CA SER A 44 -4.52 4.45 11.60
C SER A 44 -4.43 4.09 10.11
N PHE A 45 -3.47 3.24 9.76
CA PHE A 45 -3.29 2.72 8.41
C PHE A 45 -4.52 1.93 7.95
N TYR A 46 -5.04 1.01 8.77
CA TYR A 46 -6.20 0.19 8.43
C TYR A 46 -7.51 1.00 8.33
N MET A 47 -7.65 2.08 9.11
CA MET A 47 -8.76 3.02 8.92
C MET A 47 -8.64 3.72 7.55
N THR A 48 -7.44 4.13 7.16
CA THR A 48 -7.19 4.78 5.85
C THR A 48 -7.43 3.82 4.68
N VAL A 49 -7.08 2.55 4.83
CA VAL A 49 -7.35 1.48 3.82
C VAL A 49 -8.84 1.12 3.74
N GLY A 50 -9.57 1.22 4.85
CA GLY A 50 -10.98 0.81 4.93
C GLY A 50 -11.21 -0.57 5.54
N LEU A 51 -10.19 -1.15 6.19
CA LEU A 51 -10.30 -2.42 6.93
C LEU A 51 -10.95 -2.21 8.31
N ILE A 52 -10.78 -1.03 8.89
CA ILE A 52 -11.35 -0.65 10.19
C ILE A 52 -12.13 0.66 10.00
N THR A 53 -13.31 0.72 10.60
CA THR A 53 -14.11 1.96 10.63
C THR A 53 -13.68 2.80 11.83
N PRO A 54 -13.39 4.09 11.67
CA PRO A 54 -13.11 5.00 12.78
C PRO A 54 -14.38 5.21 13.65
N ASN A 55 -14.18 5.52 14.93
CA ASN A 55 -15.26 5.97 15.79
C ASN A 55 -15.62 7.43 15.52
N GLU A 56 -14.62 8.25 15.24
CA GLU A 56 -14.76 9.68 14.93
C GLU A 56 -13.75 10.05 13.84
N GLY A 57 -13.98 11.17 13.17
CA GLY A 57 -13.15 11.64 12.09
C GLY A 57 -13.63 11.19 10.71
N ARG A 58 -12.94 11.68 9.68
CA ARG A 58 -13.34 11.47 8.28
C ARG A 58 -12.13 11.18 7.40
N ILE A 59 -12.37 10.53 6.28
CA ILE A 59 -11.36 10.16 5.29
C ILE A 59 -11.83 10.64 3.92
N PHE A 60 -10.95 11.31 3.18
CA PHE A 60 -11.25 11.93 1.90
C PHE A 60 -10.24 11.55 0.82
N LEU A 61 -10.76 11.42 -0.39
CA LEU A 61 -9.99 11.43 -1.63
C LEU A 61 -10.38 12.69 -2.39
N ASP A 62 -9.50 13.73 -2.37
CA ASP A 62 -9.84 15.11 -2.71
C ASP A 62 -11.09 15.57 -1.93
N ASP A 63 -12.19 15.88 -2.61
CA ASP A 63 -13.44 16.30 -1.99
C ASP A 63 -14.43 15.15 -1.74
N LEU A 64 -14.09 13.93 -2.20
CA LEU A 64 -14.92 12.76 -1.99
C LEU A 64 -14.70 12.15 -0.61
N GLU A 65 -15.70 12.16 0.24
CA GLU A 65 -15.65 11.46 1.51
C GLU A 65 -15.79 9.93 1.32
N ILE A 66 -14.77 9.20 1.75
CA ILE A 66 -14.71 7.73 1.62
C ILE A 66 -14.74 7.01 2.98
N THR A 67 -15.03 7.70 4.07
CA THR A 67 -14.98 7.16 5.44
C THR A 67 -15.72 5.83 5.57
N LYS A 68 -16.91 5.73 4.97
CA LYS A 68 -17.76 4.52 5.02
C LYS A 68 -17.52 3.55 3.85
N TYR A 69 -16.58 3.83 2.97
CA TYR A 69 -16.28 2.94 1.84
C TYR A 69 -15.48 1.73 2.32
N PRO A 70 -15.93 0.51 2.03
CA PRO A 70 -15.14 -0.69 2.26
C PRO A 70 -13.96 -0.76 1.29
N VAL A 71 -12.99 -1.63 1.57
CA VAL A 71 -11.73 -1.76 0.81
C VAL A 71 -11.97 -1.86 -0.71
N TYR A 72 -12.91 -2.73 -1.15
CA TYR A 72 -13.18 -2.92 -2.58
C TYR A 72 -13.67 -1.64 -3.27
N LYS A 73 -14.48 -0.84 -2.55
CA LYS A 73 -15.00 0.41 -3.08
C LYS A 73 -13.91 1.49 -3.13
N ARG A 74 -12.99 1.49 -2.17
CA ARG A 74 -11.78 2.33 -2.21
C ARG A 74 -10.85 1.93 -3.35
N ALA A 75 -10.70 0.64 -3.62
CA ALA A 75 -9.95 0.15 -4.77
C ALA A 75 -10.53 0.68 -6.10
N GLN A 76 -11.86 0.71 -6.24
CA GLN A 76 -12.54 1.28 -7.41
C GLN A 76 -12.30 2.80 -7.56
N THR A 77 -12.00 3.52 -6.47
CA THR A 77 -11.62 4.95 -6.53
C THR A 77 -10.14 5.17 -6.82
N GLY A 78 -9.35 4.11 -6.91
CA GLY A 78 -7.93 4.16 -7.24
C GLY A 78 -6.99 4.01 -6.05
N ILE A 79 -7.43 3.41 -4.94
CA ILE A 79 -6.59 3.13 -3.76
C ILE A 79 -6.25 1.64 -3.73
N GLY A 80 -5.01 1.29 -4.07
CA GLY A 80 -4.48 -0.06 -3.96
C GLY A 80 -4.00 -0.36 -2.54
N TYR A 81 -4.10 -1.62 -2.13
CA TYR A 81 -3.61 -2.09 -0.84
C TYR A 81 -2.75 -3.33 -1.00
N LEU A 82 -1.58 -3.32 -0.38
CA LEU A 82 -0.64 -4.43 -0.31
C LEU A 82 -0.42 -4.81 1.15
N ALA A 83 -0.99 -5.94 1.54
CA ALA A 83 -0.90 -6.46 2.90
C ALA A 83 0.53 -6.93 3.25
N GLN A 84 0.84 -6.97 4.54
CA GLN A 84 2.06 -7.57 5.08
C GLN A 84 2.14 -9.06 4.72
N GLU A 85 1.04 -9.79 4.94
CA GLU A 85 0.98 -11.21 4.60
C GLU A 85 0.86 -11.42 3.08
N ALA A 86 1.45 -12.49 2.60
CA ALA A 86 1.41 -12.87 1.20
C ALA A 86 -0.03 -13.04 0.70
N SER A 87 -0.43 -12.21 -0.25
CA SER A 87 -1.76 -12.18 -0.84
C SER A 87 -1.86 -12.87 -2.20
N VAL A 88 -0.75 -13.41 -2.72
CA VAL A 88 -0.73 -14.13 -3.98
C VAL A 88 -1.60 -15.40 -3.92
N PHE A 89 -2.38 -15.64 -4.95
CA PHE A 89 -3.14 -16.89 -5.07
C PHE A 89 -2.19 -18.06 -5.31
N ARG A 90 -2.00 -18.88 -4.28
CA ARG A 90 -0.93 -19.89 -4.19
C ARG A 90 -1.00 -20.97 -5.26
N GLN A 91 -2.19 -21.31 -5.73
CA GLN A 91 -2.41 -22.36 -6.73
C GLN A 91 -2.52 -21.82 -8.17
N MET A 92 -2.57 -20.50 -8.34
CA MET A 92 -2.60 -19.87 -9.65
C MET A 92 -1.17 -19.53 -10.10
N SER A 93 -0.94 -19.50 -11.41
CA SER A 93 0.32 -19.02 -11.97
C SER A 93 0.51 -17.54 -11.74
N VAL A 94 1.72 -17.02 -11.94
CA VAL A 94 2.00 -15.57 -11.88
C VAL A 94 1.12 -14.82 -12.87
N GLU A 95 1.04 -15.27 -14.11
CA GLU A 95 0.19 -14.62 -15.12
C GLU A 95 -1.28 -14.67 -14.76
N ASP A 96 -1.79 -15.79 -14.22
CA ASP A 96 -3.19 -15.91 -13.81
C ASP A 96 -3.51 -15.02 -12.60
N ASN A 97 -2.57 -14.86 -11.68
CA ASN A 97 -2.69 -13.91 -10.56
C ASN A 97 -2.94 -12.48 -11.05
N ILE A 98 -2.22 -12.05 -12.08
CA ILE A 98 -2.36 -10.70 -12.65
C ILE A 98 -3.59 -10.63 -13.56
N ALA A 99 -3.78 -11.61 -14.43
CA ALA A 99 -4.90 -11.67 -15.37
C ALA A 99 -6.26 -11.66 -14.67
N SER A 100 -6.40 -12.35 -13.53
CA SER A 100 -7.65 -12.37 -12.76
C SER A 100 -8.11 -10.97 -12.33
N VAL A 101 -7.19 -10.10 -11.98
CA VAL A 101 -7.50 -8.70 -11.62
C VAL A 101 -7.81 -7.87 -12.85
N LEU A 102 -7.08 -8.07 -13.96
CA LEU A 102 -7.36 -7.40 -15.23
C LEU A 102 -8.75 -7.72 -15.77
N GLU A 103 -9.20 -8.96 -15.63
CA GLU A 103 -10.56 -9.38 -16.02
C GLU A 103 -11.64 -8.60 -15.25
N MET A 104 -11.40 -8.30 -13.97
CA MET A 104 -12.33 -7.51 -13.14
C MET A 104 -12.44 -6.04 -13.56
N THR A 105 -11.50 -5.53 -14.37
CA THR A 105 -11.54 -4.12 -14.82
C THR A 105 -12.56 -3.84 -15.90
N ASN A 106 -13.14 -4.87 -16.52
CA ASN A 106 -14.04 -4.78 -17.67
C ASN A 106 -13.45 -4.01 -18.89
N LYS A 107 -12.12 -3.95 -18.99
CA LYS A 107 -11.43 -3.36 -20.15
C LYS A 107 -11.42 -4.32 -21.34
N PRO A 108 -11.24 -3.84 -22.58
CA PRO A 108 -11.12 -4.70 -23.76
C PRO A 108 -10.05 -5.77 -23.62
N LYS A 109 -10.25 -6.94 -24.24
CA LYS A 109 -9.32 -8.09 -24.12
C LYS A 109 -7.91 -7.75 -24.62
N GLU A 110 -7.79 -6.95 -25.70
CA GLU A 110 -6.51 -6.45 -26.20
C GLU A 110 -5.78 -5.65 -25.11
N TYR A 111 -6.47 -4.70 -24.47
CA TYR A 111 -5.88 -3.93 -23.37
C TYR A 111 -5.42 -4.82 -22.22
N GLN A 112 -6.25 -5.79 -21.81
CA GLN A 112 -5.89 -6.71 -20.74
C GLN A 112 -4.62 -7.49 -21.07
N LYS A 113 -4.50 -7.99 -22.32
CA LYS A 113 -3.33 -8.72 -22.79
C LYS A 113 -2.07 -7.86 -22.83
N GLU A 114 -2.15 -6.67 -23.40
CA GLU A 114 -1.03 -5.73 -23.47
C GLU A 114 -0.57 -5.32 -22.07
N LYS A 115 -1.52 -5.03 -21.17
CA LYS A 115 -1.22 -4.68 -19.77
C LYS A 115 -0.55 -5.83 -19.02
N LEU A 116 -1.02 -7.07 -19.21
CA LEU A 116 -0.41 -8.27 -18.63
C LEU A 116 1.04 -8.42 -19.09
N GLU A 117 1.31 -8.35 -20.40
CA GLU A 117 2.66 -8.47 -20.95
C GLU A 117 3.57 -7.35 -20.42
N SER A 118 3.07 -6.12 -20.36
CA SER A 118 3.80 -4.97 -19.82
C SER A 118 4.18 -5.18 -18.35
N LEU A 119 3.25 -5.63 -17.51
CA LEU A 119 3.50 -5.88 -16.09
C LEU A 119 4.48 -7.05 -15.87
N ILE A 120 4.33 -8.14 -16.64
CA ILE A 120 5.27 -9.29 -16.60
C ILE A 120 6.69 -8.83 -16.94
N ALA A 121 6.84 -8.02 -17.98
CA ALA A 121 8.15 -7.51 -18.41
C ALA A 121 8.74 -6.56 -17.37
N GLU A 122 7.97 -5.59 -16.92
CA GLU A 122 8.41 -4.56 -15.97
C GLU A 122 8.89 -5.13 -14.64
N PHE A 123 8.15 -6.10 -14.10
CA PHE A 123 8.48 -6.75 -12.82
C PHE A 123 9.43 -7.94 -12.98
N ARG A 124 9.99 -8.16 -14.18
CA ARG A 124 10.95 -9.24 -14.47
C ARG A 124 10.42 -10.63 -14.06
N LEU A 125 9.16 -10.89 -14.41
CA LEU A 125 8.46 -12.12 -14.06
C LEU A 125 8.42 -13.15 -15.18
N GLN A 126 9.09 -12.89 -16.34
CA GLN A 126 9.05 -13.76 -17.51
C GLN A 126 9.44 -15.21 -17.19
N LYS A 127 10.54 -15.38 -16.43
CA LYS A 127 11.09 -16.70 -16.10
C LYS A 127 10.17 -17.53 -15.21
N VAL A 128 9.37 -16.85 -14.37
CA VAL A 128 8.46 -17.50 -13.40
C VAL A 128 7.00 -17.37 -13.79
N ARG A 129 6.72 -16.87 -14.99
CA ARG A 129 5.39 -16.57 -15.49
C ARG A 129 4.38 -17.69 -15.27
N LYS A 130 4.79 -18.93 -15.50
CA LYS A 130 3.96 -20.13 -15.38
C LYS A 130 4.07 -20.81 -14.01
N ASN A 131 4.96 -20.34 -13.14
CA ASN A 131 5.10 -20.90 -11.81
C ASN A 131 3.90 -20.52 -10.95
N LYS A 132 3.48 -21.45 -10.09
CA LYS A 132 2.41 -21.19 -9.13
C LYS A 132 2.91 -20.29 -8.00
N GLY A 133 2.01 -19.55 -7.38
CA GLY A 133 2.32 -18.63 -6.29
C GLY A 133 3.07 -19.26 -5.11
N ASN A 134 2.81 -20.55 -4.82
CA ASN A 134 3.51 -21.30 -3.77
C ASN A 134 4.94 -21.72 -4.13
N GLN A 135 5.36 -21.58 -5.38
CA GLN A 135 6.70 -21.91 -5.88
C GLN A 135 7.63 -20.68 -5.97
N LEU A 136 7.10 -19.50 -5.70
CA LEU A 136 7.83 -18.25 -5.83
C LEU A 136 8.72 -17.98 -4.62
N SER A 137 9.91 -17.41 -4.87
CA SER A 137 10.70 -16.78 -3.80
C SER A 137 9.95 -15.58 -3.19
N GLY A 138 10.42 -15.10 -2.04
CA GLY A 138 9.81 -13.93 -1.38
C GLY A 138 9.78 -12.69 -2.29
N GLY A 139 10.90 -12.40 -2.98
CA GLY A 139 10.99 -11.28 -3.91
C GLY A 139 10.11 -11.44 -5.15
N GLU A 140 10.07 -12.63 -5.75
CA GLU A 140 9.20 -12.92 -6.90
C GLU A 140 7.72 -12.80 -6.52
N ARG A 141 7.35 -13.29 -5.34
CA ARG A 141 6.00 -13.16 -4.79
C ARG A 141 5.63 -11.70 -4.62
N ARG A 142 6.49 -10.90 -3.98
CA ARG A 142 6.24 -9.48 -3.76
C ARG A 142 6.10 -8.70 -5.07
N ARG A 143 6.96 -8.97 -6.05
CA ARG A 143 6.84 -8.37 -7.39
C ARG A 143 5.53 -8.75 -8.08
N THR A 144 5.08 -10.00 -7.94
CA THR A 144 3.78 -10.45 -8.47
C THR A 144 2.61 -9.72 -7.80
N GLU A 145 2.65 -9.52 -6.50
CA GLU A 145 1.62 -8.80 -5.74
C GLU A 145 1.55 -7.32 -6.15
N ILE A 146 2.69 -6.67 -6.32
CA ILE A 146 2.75 -5.27 -6.77
C ILE A 146 2.23 -5.17 -8.22
N ALA A 147 2.66 -6.06 -9.11
CA ALA A 147 2.17 -6.10 -10.50
C ALA A 147 0.64 -6.28 -10.55
N ARG A 148 0.10 -7.15 -9.71
CA ARG A 148 -1.35 -7.35 -9.56
C ARG A 148 -2.05 -6.09 -9.06
N CYS A 149 -1.48 -5.39 -8.10
CA CYS A 149 -2.00 -4.11 -7.61
C CYS A 149 -2.03 -3.04 -8.72
N LEU A 150 -0.99 -2.98 -9.55
CA LEU A 150 -0.91 -2.03 -10.67
C LEU A 150 -1.87 -2.34 -11.83
N ALA A 151 -2.41 -3.53 -11.88
CA ALA A 151 -3.37 -3.92 -12.92
C ALA A 151 -4.64 -3.04 -12.93
N ILE A 152 -5.00 -2.45 -11.80
CA ILE A 152 -6.15 -1.54 -11.66
C ILE A 152 -5.80 -0.06 -11.87
N ASP A 153 -4.58 0.27 -12.27
CA ASP A 153 -4.09 1.66 -12.43
C ASP A 153 -4.36 2.55 -11.20
N PRO A 154 -3.86 2.20 -10.01
CA PRO A 154 -4.15 2.94 -8.79
C PRO A 154 -3.54 4.34 -8.83
N LYS A 155 -4.17 5.28 -8.11
CA LYS A 155 -3.64 6.64 -7.85
C LYS A 155 -2.84 6.69 -6.55
N PHE A 156 -3.19 5.81 -5.63
CA PHE A 156 -2.52 5.61 -4.34
C PHE A 156 -2.29 4.14 -4.06
N ILE A 157 -1.19 3.81 -3.43
CA ILE A 157 -0.88 2.46 -2.94
C ILE A 157 -0.55 2.54 -1.45
N MET A 158 -1.22 1.69 -0.69
CA MET A 158 -1.02 1.52 0.74
C MET A 158 -0.15 0.28 0.96
N LEU A 159 1.08 0.46 1.47
CA LEU A 159 2.05 -0.60 1.73
C LEU A 159 2.13 -0.91 3.23
N ASP A 160 1.69 -2.09 3.62
CA ASP A 160 1.71 -2.56 4.99
C ASP A 160 2.95 -3.43 5.24
N GLU A 161 3.90 -2.91 6.00
CA GLU A 161 5.16 -3.56 6.38
C GLU A 161 5.87 -4.29 5.21
N PRO A 162 6.19 -3.59 4.10
CA PRO A 162 6.73 -4.24 2.90
C PRO A 162 8.12 -4.84 3.10
N PHE A 163 8.85 -4.42 4.13
CA PHE A 163 10.21 -4.90 4.44
C PHE A 163 10.25 -5.99 5.51
N ALA A 164 9.10 -6.33 6.11
CA ALA A 164 9.03 -7.31 7.18
C ALA A 164 9.43 -8.71 6.71
N GLY A 165 10.45 -9.30 7.34
CA GLY A 165 10.91 -10.66 7.03
C GLY A 165 11.53 -10.83 5.64
N VAL A 166 11.96 -9.75 5.02
CA VAL A 166 12.59 -9.74 3.70
C VAL A 166 14.10 -9.65 3.85
N ASP A 167 14.85 -10.39 3.02
CA ASP A 167 16.31 -10.30 3.03
C ASP A 167 16.80 -8.95 2.48
N PRO A 168 18.01 -8.47 2.86
CA PRO A 168 18.51 -7.15 2.49
C PRO A 168 18.55 -6.87 0.98
N ILE A 169 18.85 -7.88 0.17
CA ILE A 169 18.91 -7.72 -1.30
C ILE A 169 17.51 -7.47 -1.85
N ALA A 170 16.52 -8.21 -1.35
CA ALA A 170 15.14 -8.02 -1.77
C ALA A 170 14.53 -6.71 -1.21
N VAL A 171 15.02 -6.17 -0.10
CA VAL A 171 14.65 -4.84 0.40
C VAL A 171 15.02 -3.76 -0.62
N GLU A 172 16.25 -3.77 -1.13
CA GLU A 172 16.69 -2.82 -2.18
C GLU A 172 15.83 -2.92 -3.45
N ASP A 173 15.50 -4.13 -3.88
CA ASP A 173 14.59 -4.34 -5.02
C ASP A 173 13.22 -3.71 -4.79
N ILE A 174 12.64 -3.88 -3.59
CA ILE A 174 11.35 -3.28 -3.23
C ILE A 174 11.44 -1.76 -3.18
N GLN A 175 12.50 -1.21 -2.60
CA GLN A 175 12.75 0.24 -2.56
C GLN A 175 12.80 0.84 -3.97
N GLN A 176 13.52 0.21 -4.89
CA GLN A 176 13.60 0.65 -6.30
C GLN A 176 12.23 0.60 -6.99
N ILE A 177 11.42 -0.41 -6.70
CA ILE A 177 10.06 -0.51 -7.22
C ILE A 177 9.21 0.65 -6.68
N VAL A 178 9.27 0.93 -5.39
CA VAL A 178 8.50 2.01 -4.74
C VAL A 178 8.85 3.37 -5.36
N TRP A 179 10.14 3.65 -5.60
CA TRP A 179 10.56 4.87 -6.31
C TRP A 179 9.99 4.97 -7.73
N LYS A 180 9.99 3.88 -8.49
CA LYS A 180 9.38 3.85 -9.82
C LYS A 180 7.87 4.10 -9.80
N LEU A 181 7.18 3.66 -8.75
CA LEU A 181 5.75 3.95 -8.57
C LEU A 181 5.51 5.43 -8.31
N LYS A 182 6.37 6.09 -7.52
CA LYS A 182 6.36 7.53 -7.32
C LYS A 182 6.53 8.27 -8.65
N ASP A 183 7.50 7.87 -9.48
CA ASP A 183 7.76 8.46 -10.80
C ASP A 183 6.55 8.35 -11.75
N ARG A 184 5.65 7.40 -11.51
CA ARG A 184 4.35 7.28 -12.20
C ARG A 184 3.25 8.16 -11.62
N ASN A 185 3.58 9.09 -10.75
CA ASN A 185 2.62 9.94 -10.06
C ASN A 185 1.63 9.14 -9.17
N ILE A 186 2.08 8.04 -8.58
CA ILE A 186 1.32 7.27 -7.58
C ILE A 186 1.73 7.77 -6.20
N GLY A 187 0.75 8.14 -5.37
CA GLY A 187 0.99 8.46 -3.96
C GLY A 187 1.11 7.18 -3.13
N ILE A 188 2.06 7.12 -2.21
CA ILE A 188 2.34 5.92 -1.43
C ILE A 188 2.30 6.25 0.05
N LEU A 189 1.49 5.52 0.81
CA LEU A 189 1.58 5.49 2.27
C LEU A 189 2.19 4.15 2.68
N ILE A 190 3.27 4.22 3.43
CA ILE A 190 4.01 3.05 3.90
C ILE A 190 4.07 3.04 5.42
N THR A 191 3.76 1.91 6.02
CA THR A 191 4.01 1.66 7.44
C THR A 191 4.97 0.49 7.58
N ASP A 192 5.99 0.65 8.42
CA ASP A 192 6.94 -0.41 8.73
C ASP A 192 7.53 -0.17 10.13
N HIS A 193 8.05 -1.23 10.74
CA HIS A 193 8.83 -1.14 11.97
C HIS A 193 10.32 -0.91 11.68
N ASN A 194 10.76 -1.16 10.45
CA ASN A 194 12.11 -0.87 9.98
C ASN A 194 12.22 0.61 9.58
N VAL A 195 12.53 1.45 10.57
CA VAL A 195 12.54 2.91 10.41
C VAL A 195 13.55 3.37 9.37
N GLN A 196 14.77 2.82 9.39
CA GLN A 196 15.84 3.22 8.47
C GLN A 196 15.48 2.96 7.01
N GLU A 197 15.00 1.74 6.70
CA GLU A 197 14.62 1.37 5.35
C GLU A 197 13.43 2.18 4.84
N THR A 198 12.52 2.52 5.73
CA THR A 198 11.37 3.36 5.37
C THR A 198 11.79 4.81 5.13
N LEU A 199 12.57 5.41 6.03
CA LEU A 199 13.03 6.79 5.88
C LEU A 199 13.89 6.99 4.63
N SER A 200 14.68 5.98 4.23
CA SER A 200 15.53 6.08 3.03
C SER A 200 14.76 6.30 1.72
N ILE A 201 13.46 5.99 1.70
CA ILE A 201 12.62 6.10 0.50
C ILE A 201 11.46 7.10 0.64
N THR A 202 11.22 7.65 1.83
CA THR A 202 10.10 8.58 2.05
C THR A 202 10.49 10.02 1.78
N ASP A 203 9.56 10.81 1.27
CA ASP A 203 9.70 12.26 1.14
C ASP A 203 9.46 12.96 2.50
N ARG A 204 8.54 12.41 3.29
CA ARG A 204 8.23 12.83 4.65
C ARG A 204 7.61 11.69 5.44
N ALA A 205 7.58 11.84 6.75
CA ALA A 205 7.00 10.87 7.64
C ALA A 205 6.20 11.51 8.77
N TYR A 206 5.22 10.74 9.25
CA TYR A 206 4.52 10.99 10.50
C TYR A 206 5.04 10.04 11.56
N LEU A 207 5.46 10.55 12.69
CA LEU A 207 5.83 9.75 13.85
C LEU A 207 4.65 9.68 14.83
N LEU A 208 4.11 8.49 15.02
CA LEU A 208 3.05 8.23 15.99
C LEU A 208 3.63 7.76 17.31
N PHE A 209 3.04 8.26 18.37
CA PHE A 209 3.33 7.83 19.75
C PHE A 209 2.03 7.87 20.58
N GLU A 210 1.71 6.80 21.28
CA GLU A 210 0.49 6.68 22.11
C GLU A 210 -0.80 7.14 21.42
N GLY A 211 -0.95 6.76 20.16
CA GLY A 211 -2.16 7.05 19.37
C GLY A 211 -2.25 8.47 18.81
N LYS A 212 -1.20 9.28 18.91
CA LYS A 212 -1.15 10.67 18.42
C LYS A 212 0.03 10.88 17.49
N ILE A 213 -0.09 11.87 16.61
CA ILE A 213 1.07 12.35 15.86
C ILE A 213 1.94 13.17 16.82
N LEU A 214 3.16 12.69 17.05
CA LEU A 214 4.17 13.37 17.85
C LEU A 214 4.95 14.38 17.02
N PHE A 215 5.28 13.99 15.78
CA PHE A 215 6.08 14.76 14.85
C PHE A 215 5.72 14.45 13.41
N GLN A 216 5.92 15.40 12.52
CA GLN A 216 5.91 15.21 11.07
C GLN A 216 7.04 16.03 10.46
N GLY A 217 7.71 15.47 9.47
CA GLY A 217 8.81 16.15 8.81
C GLY A 217 9.45 15.31 7.72
N THR A 218 10.53 15.84 7.16
CA THR A 218 11.38 15.13 6.22
C THR A 218 12.30 14.13 6.93
N PRO A 219 12.91 13.18 6.22
CA PRO A 219 13.87 12.25 6.84
C PRO A 219 15.10 12.90 7.48
N GLU A 220 15.41 14.13 7.09
CA GLU A 220 16.58 14.90 7.59
C GLU A 220 16.28 15.66 8.90
N GLU A 221 15.02 15.91 9.21
CA GLU A 221 14.54 16.55 10.44
C GLU A 221 14.39 15.56 11.58
#